data_aadeadbaf50c037429bcc13570c0f08f
#
_entry.id   aadeadbaf50c037429bcc13570c0f08f
#
_cell.length_a   1.000
_cell.length_b   1.000
_cell.length_c   1.000
_cell.angle_alpha   90.00
_cell.angle_beta   90.00
_cell.angle_gamma   90.00
#
_symmetry.space_group_name_H-M   'P 1'
#
loop_
_entity.id
_entity.type
_entity.pdbx_description
1 polymer ?
#
loop_
_entity_poly.entity_id
_entity_poly.type
_entity_poly.pdbx_seq_one_letter_code
_entity_poly.pdbx_strand_id
1 'polypeptide(L)'
;MTSGRTFSVLLKFSLPMLLSVAFQQLYNIVDSVIAGNCVSDMALGAIGASYPVTMIFMAVATGGSVGASVVVARLFGSKDYTYMKTAINTTLVSFAVIAALLTVIGCVLCSPMLYLLGTPDDIFADSDIYLRVYVLGLLFLFIYNACNGIFTALGDSKTPLLFLIASSLGNIGLDLLFVIVFQMGVAGVAWATFVAQGAAGVAAFFVLIRRVSKIQSNTAEKPKIFSCGALKQISRISVPSILQSSFVSLGNLFVQSLVNSFGSSVIGGYASAIKLNTFATTCFST
;
A
#
# COMPACT_ATOMS: atom_id res chain seq x y z
N MET A 1 4.83 5.84 23.73
CA MET A 1 5.72 4.67 23.79
C MET A 1 6.93 4.86 24.71
N THR A 2 7.30 6.05 25.07
CA THR A 2 8.51 6.35 25.89
C THR A 2 8.32 6.22 27.42
N SER A 3 7.13 5.80 27.89
CA SER A 3 6.83 5.64 29.33
C SER A 3 5.79 4.53 29.54
N GLY A 4 5.93 3.74 30.62
CA GLY A 4 5.03 2.67 31.00
C GLY A 4 5.70 1.28 31.04
N ARG A 5 4.94 0.23 31.43
CA ARG A 5 5.41 -1.16 31.40
C ARG A 5 5.53 -1.62 29.95
N THR A 6 6.72 -2.03 29.52
CA THR A 6 7.05 -2.40 28.13
C THR A 6 6.04 -3.36 27.51
N PHE A 7 5.65 -4.41 28.21
CA PHE A 7 4.68 -5.40 27.73
C PHE A 7 3.31 -4.77 27.42
N SER A 8 2.78 -3.94 28.32
CA SER A 8 1.46 -3.28 28.12
C SER A 8 1.49 -2.28 26.96
N VAL A 9 2.62 -1.57 26.79
CA VAL A 9 2.81 -0.60 25.71
C VAL A 9 2.88 -1.34 24.36
N LEU A 10 3.66 -2.42 24.28
CA LEU A 10 3.76 -3.24 23.07
C LEU A 10 2.41 -3.85 22.70
N LEU A 11 1.68 -4.45 23.65
CA LEU A 11 0.37 -5.07 23.38
C LEU A 11 -0.66 -4.06 22.88
N LYS A 12 -0.70 -2.85 23.47
CA LYS A 12 -1.60 -1.77 23.03
C LYS A 12 -1.26 -1.25 21.63
N PHE A 13 -0.02 -1.37 21.22
CA PHE A 13 0.44 -0.97 19.89
C PHE A 13 0.23 -2.07 18.85
N SER A 14 0.58 -3.33 19.18
CA SER A 14 0.49 -4.46 18.26
C SER A 14 -0.95 -4.89 17.97
N LEU A 15 -1.86 -4.80 18.96
CA LEU A 15 -3.25 -5.22 18.77
C LEU A 15 -3.98 -4.49 17.63
N PRO A 16 -3.93 -3.15 17.51
CA PRO A 16 -4.51 -2.46 16.36
C PRO A 16 -3.82 -2.83 15.03
N MET A 17 -2.52 -3.12 15.04
CA MET A 17 -1.81 -3.56 13.83
C MET A 17 -2.27 -4.95 13.38
N LEU A 18 -2.40 -5.91 14.31
CA LEU A 18 -2.98 -7.23 14.02
C LEU A 18 -4.40 -7.12 13.45
N LEU A 19 -5.24 -6.28 14.07
CA LEU A 19 -6.58 -6.02 13.57
C LEU A 19 -6.57 -5.39 12.18
N SER A 20 -5.62 -4.49 11.88
CA SER A 20 -5.47 -3.90 10.55
C SER A 20 -5.21 -4.98 9.50
N VAL A 21 -4.31 -5.91 9.76
CA VAL A 21 -3.99 -6.94 8.78
C VAL A 21 -5.12 -7.95 8.64
N ALA A 22 -5.76 -8.35 9.73
CA ALA A 22 -6.95 -9.21 9.67
C ALA A 22 -8.07 -8.55 8.85
N PHE A 23 -8.32 -7.27 9.07
CA PHE A 23 -9.32 -6.52 8.35
C PHE A 23 -8.97 -6.36 6.86
N GLN A 24 -7.68 -6.15 6.55
CA GLN A 24 -7.20 -6.10 5.16
C GLN A 24 -7.39 -7.42 4.42
N GLN A 25 -7.18 -8.56 5.08
CA GLN A 25 -7.43 -9.87 4.48
C GLN A 25 -8.92 -10.11 4.22
N LEU A 26 -9.78 -9.72 5.16
CA LEU A 26 -11.23 -9.77 4.97
C LEU A 26 -11.67 -8.89 3.80
N TYR A 27 -11.15 -7.66 3.72
CA TYR A 27 -11.42 -6.76 2.62
C TYR A 27 -11.01 -7.37 1.27
N ASN A 28 -9.79 -7.93 1.14
CA ASN A 28 -9.31 -8.55 -0.09
C ASN A 28 -10.20 -9.73 -0.54
N ILE A 29 -10.79 -10.47 0.41
CA ILE A 29 -11.73 -11.55 0.11
C ILE A 29 -13.03 -10.96 -0.44
N VAL A 30 -13.60 -9.95 0.23
CA VAL A 30 -14.85 -9.30 -0.19
C VAL A 30 -14.71 -8.67 -1.57
N ASP A 31 -13.62 -7.95 -1.82
CA ASP A 31 -13.31 -7.34 -3.10
C ASP A 31 -13.24 -8.39 -4.23
N SER A 32 -12.55 -9.50 -3.99
CA SER A 32 -12.47 -10.62 -4.95
C SER A 32 -13.85 -11.27 -5.20
N VAL A 33 -14.70 -11.36 -4.18
CA VAL A 33 -16.08 -11.89 -4.31
C VAL A 33 -16.95 -10.94 -5.13
N ILE A 34 -16.82 -9.63 -4.93
CA ILE A 34 -17.58 -8.63 -5.71
C ILE A 34 -17.13 -8.67 -7.17
N ALA A 35 -15.82 -8.67 -7.44
CA ALA A 35 -15.29 -8.73 -8.79
C ALA A 35 -15.73 -10.01 -9.52
N GLY A 36 -15.66 -11.18 -8.87
CA GLY A 36 -16.04 -12.46 -9.48
C GLY A 36 -17.54 -12.65 -9.67
N ASN A 37 -18.35 -12.30 -8.68
CA ASN A 37 -19.79 -12.57 -8.74
C ASN A 37 -20.61 -11.45 -9.39
N CYS A 38 -20.16 -10.18 -9.28
CA CYS A 38 -20.95 -9.04 -9.76
C CYS A 38 -20.50 -8.51 -11.12
N VAL A 39 -19.29 -8.83 -11.57
CA VAL A 39 -18.81 -8.42 -12.89
C VAL A 39 -18.80 -9.60 -13.86
N SER A 40 -17.76 -10.43 -13.81
CA SER A 40 -17.64 -11.69 -14.58
C SER A 40 -16.34 -12.42 -14.18
N ASP A 41 -16.23 -13.70 -14.57
CA ASP A 41 -14.97 -14.45 -14.44
C ASP A 41 -13.84 -13.80 -15.25
N MET A 42 -14.14 -13.19 -16.40
CA MET A 42 -13.16 -12.44 -17.20
C MET A 42 -12.64 -11.20 -16.48
N ALA A 43 -13.47 -10.51 -15.71
CA ALA A 43 -13.05 -9.37 -14.90
C ALA A 43 -12.05 -9.77 -13.82
N LEU A 44 -12.28 -10.91 -13.16
CA LEU A 44 -11.34 -11.43 -12.18
C LEU A 44 -10.01 -11.82 -12.86
N GLY A 45 -10.07 -12.38 -14.08
CA GLY A 45 -8.91 -12.65 -14.92
C GLY A 45 -8.13 -11.39 -15.28
N ALA A 46 -8.80 -10.31 -15.66
CA ALA A 46 -8.19 -9.03 -16.02
C ALA A 46 -7.48 -8.36 -14.84
N ILE A 47 -8.11 -8.36 -13.67
CA ILE A 47 -7.50 -7.87 -12.41
C ILE A 47 -6.28 -8.74 -12.07
N GLY A 48 -6.42 -10.07 -12.17
CA GLY A 48 -5.34 -11.03 -11.92
C GLY A 48 -4.13 -10.84 -12.84
N ALA A 49 -4.34 -10.60 -14.13
CA ALA A 49 -3.28 -10.32 -15.10
C ALA A 49 -2.51 -9.02 -14.79
N SER A 50 -3.16 -8.04 -14.20
CA SER A 50 -2.56 -6.76 -13.79
C SER A 50 -1.80 -6.87 -12.45
N TYR A 51 -2.07 -7.90 -11.65
CA TYR A 51 -1.55 -8.06 -10.29
C TYR A 51 -0.03 -8.03 -10.17
N PRO A 52 0.77 -8.69 -11.04
CA PRO A 52 2.22 -8.63 -10.97
C PRO A 52 2.78 -7.22 -11.05
N VAL A 53 2.19 -6.39 -11.92
CA VAL A 53 2.61 -5.00 -12.10
C VAL A 53 2.24 -4.15 -10.90
N THR A 54 1.03 -4.32 -10.39
CA THR A 54 0.58 -3.58 -9.18
C THR A 54 1.42 -3.94 -7.96
N MET A 55 1.88 -5.21 -7.83
CA MET A 55 2.76 -5.65 -6.75
C MET A 55 4.13 -4.95 -6.77
N ILE A 56 4.69 -4.65 -7.94
CA ILE A 56 5.95 -3.90 -8.06
C ILE A 56 5.76 -2.49 -7.50
N PHE A 57 4.70 -1.78 -7.88
CA PHE A 57 4.40 -0.44 -7.35
C PHE A 57 4.15 -0.46 -5.84
N MET A 58 3.43 -1.48 -5.34
CA MET A 58 3.21 -1.68 -3.91
C MET A 58 4.54 -1.93 -3.17
N ALA A 59 5.45 -2.75 -3.72
CA ALA A 59 6.75 -3.02 -3.12
C ALA A 59 7.59 -1.73 -2.97
N VAL A 60 7.55 -0.84 -3.97
CA VAL A 60 8.23 0.46 -3.89
C VAL A 60 7.60 1.35 -2.82
N ALA A 61 6.27 1.44 -2.77
CA ALA A 61 5.56 2.27 -1.80
C ALA A 61 5.78 1.79 -0.35
N THR A 62 5.59 0.49 -0.11
CA THR A 62 5.73 -0.12 1.23
C THR A 62 7.20 -0.16 1.68
N GLY A 63 8.12 -0.61 0.83
CA GLY A 63 9.55 -0.65 1.14
C GLY A 63 10.12 0.75 1.39
N GLY A 64 9.67 1.75 0.61
CA GLY A 64 9.99 3.15 0.84
C GLY A 64 9.49 3.65 2.19
N SER A 65 8.25 3.32 2.54
CA SER A 65 7.62 3.68 3.82
C SER A 65 8.38 3.13 5.03
N VAL A 66 8.95 1.91 4.94
CA VAL A 66 9.77 1.33 6.01
C VAL A 66 10.98 2.22 6.32
N GLY A 67 11.71 2.69 5.31
CA GLY A 67 12.86 3.57 5.52
C GLY A 67 12.49 4.89 6.17
N ALA A 68 11.38 5.50 5.74
CA ALA A 68 10.85 6.71 6.34
C ALA A 68 10.45 6.49 7.80
N SER A 69 9.73 5.40 8.08
CA SER A 69 9.28 5.02 9.42
C SER A 69 10.45 4.87 10.40
N VAL A 70 11.51 4.16 10.01
CA VAL A 70 12.69 3.92 10.86
C VAL A 70 13.41 5.24 11.19
N VAL A 71 13.62 6.11 10.19
CA VAL A 71 14.31 7.40 10.40
C VAL A 71 13.47 8.32 11.30
N VAL A 72 12.16 8.41 11.03
CA VAL A 72 11.25 9.23 11.85
C VAL A 72 11.15 8.70 13.28
N ALA A 73 11.03 7.38 13.48
CA ALA A 73 10.97 6.77 14.80
C ALA A 73 12.24 7.02 15.61
N ARG A 74 13.43 6.94 14.97
CA ARG A 74 14.71 7.25 15.60
C ARG A 74 14.78 8.71 16.06
N LEU A 75 14.38 9.64 15.19
CA LEU A 75 14.39 11.08 15.50
C LEU A 75 13.34 11.44 16.56
N PHE A 76 12.20 10.79 16.54
CA PHE A 76 11.19 10.93 17.57
C PHE A 76 11.69 10.43 18.94
N GLY A 77 12.36 9.27 18.97
CA GLY A 77 12.95 8.70 20.18
C GLY A 77 14.10 9.53 20.75
N SER A 78 14.94 10.15 19.91
CA SER A 78 16.00 11.07 20.32
C SER A 78 15.48 12.48 20.67
N LYS A 79 14.18 12.72 20.54
CA LYS A 79 13.53 14.02 20.77
C LYS A 79 14.04 15.16 19.86
N ASP A 80 14.66 14.86 18.73
CA ASP A 80 15.02 15.86 17.72
C ASP A 80 13.82 16.15 16.80
N TYR A 81 12.86 16.90 17.34
CA TYR A 81 11.60 17.16 16.66
C TYR A 81 11.74 18.08 15.44
N THR A 82 12.75 18.96 15.42
CA THR A 82 13.00 19.85 14.30
C THR A 82 13.48 19.07 13.08
N TYR A 83 14.48 18.19 13.27
CA TYR A 83 14.98 17.37 12.18
C TYR A 83 13.99 16.26 11.81
N MET A 84 13.21 15.74 12.77
CA MET A 84 12.11 14.81 12.49
C MET A 84 11.07 15.42 11.53
N LYS A 85 10.64 16.66 11.75
CA LYS A 85 9.73 17.37 10.84
C LYS A 85 10.34 17.55 9.46
N THR A 86 11.63 17.86 9.39
CA THR A 86 12.37 17.94 8.13
C THR A 86 12.40 16.59 7.41
N ALA A 87 12.61 15.47 8.12
CA ALA A 87 12.58 14.14 7.57
C ALA A 87 11.18 13.76 7.05
N ILE A 88 10.11 14.10 7.81
CA ILE A 88 8.72 13.90 7.38
C ILE A 88 8.42 14.67 6.08
N ASN A 89 8.75 15.96 6.05
CA ASN A 89 8.54 16.79 4.85
C ASN A 89 9.31 16.23 3.65
N THR A 90 10.59 15.86 3.86
CA THR A 90 11.44 15.25 2.82
C THR A 90 10.83 13.95 2.31
N THR A 91 10.29 13.11 3.19
CA THR A 91 9.59 11.87 2.79
C THR A 91 8.39 12.17 1.91
N LEU A 92 7.50 13.06 2.33
CA LEU A 92 6.27 13.38 1.58
C LEU A 92 6.61 13.95 0.19
N VAL A 93 7.57 14.88 0.11
CA VAL A 93 8.03 15.44 -1.18
C VAL A 93 8.64 14.36 -2.07
N SER A 94 9.53 13.52 -1.51
CA SER A 94 10.19 12.46 -2.29
C SER A 94 9.19 11.43 -2.80
N PHE A 95 8.23 11.03 -1.97
CA PHE A 95 7.18 10.09 -2.36
C PHE A 95 6.26 10.67 -3.45
N ALA A 96 5.92 11.96 -3.36
CA ALA A 96 5.14 12.64 -4.39
C ALA A 96 5.90 12.68 -5.73
N VAL A 97 7.20 12.99 -5.71
CA VAL A 97 8.04 13.01 -6.92
C VAL A 97 8.18 11.61 -7.51
N ILE A 98 8.49 10.60 -6.69
CA ILE A 98 8.62 9.21 -7.14
C ILE A 98 7.28 8.72 -7.72
N ALA A 99 6.17 8.99 -7.06
CA ALA A 99 4.84 8.61 -7.54
C ALA A 99 4.51 9.27 -8.88
N ALA A 100 4.80 10.58 -9.04
CA ALA A 100 4.59 11.28 -10.30
C ALA A 100 5.44 10.69 -11.44
N LEU A 101 6.72 10.40 -11.19
CA LEU A 101 7.60 9.75 -12.15
C LEU A 101 7.09 8.36 -12.53
N LEU A 102 6.71 7.54 -11.54
CA LEU A 102 6.18 6.20 -11.78
C LEU A 102 4.82 6.24 -12.49
N THR A 103 3.99 7.25 -12.24
CA THR A 103 2.72 7.45 -12.97
C THR A 103 2.99 7.72 -14.44
N VAL A 104 3.91 8.64 -14.75
CA VAL A 104 4.27 8.95 -16.16
C VAL A 104 4.84 7.70 -16.86
N ILE A 105 5.81 7.03 -16.23
CA ILE A 105 6.42 5.81 -16.77
C ILE A 105 5.37 4.70 -16.91
N GLY A 106 4.53 4.50 -15.90
CA GLY A 106 3.49 3.49 -15.88
C GLY A 106 2.47 3.71 -16.99
N CYS A 107 1.97 4.94 -17.17
CA CYS A 107 1.02 5.25 -18.25
C CYS A 107 1.57 4.92 -19.65
N VAL A 108 2.87 5.07 -19.87
CA VAL A 108 3.52 4.72 -21.14
C VAL A 108 3.73 3.21 -21.25
N LEU A 109 4.04 2.54 -20.15
CA LEU A 109 4.45 1.13 -20.15
C LEU A 109 3.32 0.14 -19.84
N CYS A 110 2.10 0.59 -19.49
CA CYS A 110 0.98 -0.31 -19.14
C CYS A 110 0.75 -1.41 -20.20
N SER A 111 0.45 -1.02 -21.44
CA SER A 111 0.16 -1.99 -22.52
C SER A 111 1.40 -2.84 -22.88
N PRO A 112 2.63 -2.29 -23.03
CA PRO A 112 3.83 -3.11 -23.21
C PRO A 112 4.08 -4.13 -22.08
N MET A 113 3.81 -3.78 -20.84
CA MET A 113 4.01 -4.70 -19.70
C MET A 113 3.00 -5.84 -19.73
N LEU A 114 1.72 -5.57 -20.01
CA LEU A 114 0.70 -6.60 -20.16
C LEU A 114 1.01 -7.55 -21.33
N TYR A 115 1.49 -7.01 -22.44
CA TYR A 115 1.93 -7.82 -23.59
C TYR A 115 3.11 -8.74 -23.23
N LEU A 116 4.12 -8.22 -22.51
CA LEU A 116 5.26 -9.01 -22.03
C LEU A 116 4.87 -10.10 -21.03
N LEU A 117 3.80 -9.89 -20.27
CA LEU A 117 3.25 -10.88 -19.34
C LEU A 117 2.42 -11.96 -20.03
N GLY A 118 2.21 -11.86 -21.36
CA GLY A 118 1.42 -12.81 -22.11
C GLY A 118 -0.07 -12.76 -21.76
N THR A 119 -0.60 -11.57 -21.45
CA THR A 119 -2.03 -11.40 -21.14
C THR A 119 -2.87 -11.81 -22.34
N PRO A 120 -3.85 -12.71 -22.18
CA PRO A 120 -4.72 -13.15 -23.28
C PRO A 120 -5.52 -11.99 -23.89
N ASP A 121 -5.77 -12.07 -25.22
CA ASP A 121 -6.41 -10.99 -25.97
C ASP A 121 -7.85 -10.69 -25.52
N ASP A 122 -8.56 -11.69 -25.02
CA ASP A 122 -9.95 -11.61 -24.53
C ASP A 122 -10.09 -10.73 -23.27
N ILE A 123 -9.05 -10.67 -22.43
CA ILE A 123 -9.04 -9.86 -21.19
C ILE A 123 -8.08 -8.67 -21.28
N PHE A 124 -7.34 -8.49 -22.38
CA PHE A 124 -6.29 -7.48 -22.50
C PHE A 124 -6.84 -6.05 -22.33
N ALA A 125 -7.94 -5.74 -22.98
CA ALA A 125 -8.54 -4.40 -22.94
C ALA A 125 -8.96 -4.01 -21.51
N ASP A 126 -9.59 -4.93 -20.79
CA ASP A 126 -10.02 -4.73 -19.41
C ASP A 126 -8.83 -4.61 -18.46
N SER A 127 -7.78 -5.43 -18.68
CA SER A 127 -6.53 -5.36 -17.92
C SER A 127 -5.81 -4.01 -18.11
N ASP A 128 -5.78 -3.50 -19.34
CA ASP A 128 -5.15 -2.21 -19.66
C ASP A 128 -5.90 -1.04 -19.01
N ILE A 129 -7.25 -1.05 -19.06
CA ILE A 129 -8.08 -0.06 -18.39
C ILE A 129 -7.83 -0.08 -16.87
N TYR A 130 -7.89 -1.28 -16.26
CA TYR A 130 -7.65 -1.45 -14.83
C TYR A 130 -6.28 -0.92 -14.41
N LEU A 131 -5.23 -1.33 -15.13
CA LEU A 131 -3.85 -0.95 -14.82
C LEU A 131 -3.61 0.55 -14.99
N ARG A 132 -4.17 1.18 -16.02
CA ARG A 132 -4.08 2.63 -16.24
C ARG A 132 -4.72 3.42 -15.10
N VAL A 133 -5.94 3.04 -14.69
CA VAL A 133 -6.60 3.70 -13.55
C VAL A 133 -5.80 3.50 -12.26
N TYR A 134 -5.27 2.29 -12.02
CA TYR A 134 -4.41 2.02 -10.88
C TYR A 134 -3.15 2.89 -10.86
N VAL A 135 -2.48 3.04 -12.02
CA VAL A 135 -1.28 3.87 -12.18
C VAL A 135 -1.58 5.35 -11.92
N LEU A 136 -2.73 5.87 -12.34
CA LEU A 136 -3.17 7.22 -11.99
C LEU A 136 -3.34 7.40 -10.47
N GLY A 137 -3.69 6.33 -9.76
CA GLY A 137 -3.82 6.30 -8.30
C GLY A 137 -2.50 6.24 -7.52
N LEU A 138 -1.34 6.06 -8.17
CA LEU A 138 -0.06 5.89 -7.49
C LEU A 138 0.29 7.03 -6.55
N LEU A 139 -0.03 8.27 -6.90
CA LEU A 139 0.22 9.41 -6.02
C LEU A 139 -0.45 9.22 -4.65
N PHE A 140 -1.71 8.81 -4.65
CA PHE A 140 -2.47 8.58 -3.42
C PHE A 140 -1.96 7.36 -2.67
N LEU A 141 -1.61 6.29 -3.38
CA LEU A 141 -0.99 5.08 -2.82
C LEU A 141 0.30 5.41 -2.06
N PHE A 142 1.19 6.15 -2.68
CA PHE A 142 2.47 6.52 -2.09
C PHE A 142 2.29 7.43 -0.88
N ILE A 143 1.48 8.48 -0.99
CA ILE A 143 1.19 9.39 0.13
C ILE A 143 0.54 8.62 1.30
N TYR A 144 -0.43 7.74 1.02
CA TYR A 144 -1.08 6.93 2.04
C TYR A 144 -0.07 6.03 2.77
N ASN A 145 0.81 5.32 2.04
CA ASN A 145 1.86 4.48 2.64
C ASN A 145 2.87 5.29 3.44
N ALA A 146 3.30 6.46 2.95
CA ALA A 146 4.17 7.37 3.70
C ALA A 146 3.52 7.81 5.01
N CYS A 147 2.26 8.23 4.97
CA CYS A 147 1.51 8.63 6.16
C CYS A 147 1.38 7.49 7.17
N ASN A 148 1.03 6.28 6.73
CA ASN A 148 0.92 5.10 7.58
C ASN A 148 2.24 4.76 8.27
N GLY A 149 3.36 4.76 7.54
CA GLY A 149 4.69 4.55 8.10
C GLY A 149 5.06 5.61 9.14
N ILE A 150 4.72 6.88 8.89
CA ILE A 150 4.99 7.96 9.83
C ILE A 150 4.10 7.87 11.08
N PHE A 151 2.80 7.55 10.96
CA PHE A 151 1.94 7.32 12.13
C PHE A 151 2.49 6.20 13.00
N THR A 152 2.87 5.09 12.40
CA THR A 152 3.49 3.95 13.09
C THR A 152 4.79 4.38 13.79
N ALA A 153 5.65 5.16 13.13
CA ALA A 153 6.88 5.71 13.71
C ALA A 153 6.63 6.61 14.92
N LEU A 154 5.53 7.36 14.91
CA LEU A 154 5.10 8.21 16.03
C LEU A 154 4.39 7.42 17.16
N GLY A 155 4.28 6.09 17.02
CA GLY A 155 3.63 5.22 17.98
C GLY A 155 2.11 5.21 17.92
N ASP A 156 1.54 5.64 16.80
CA ASP A 156 0.09 5.62 16.57
C ASP A 156 -0.29 4.52 15.58
N SER A 157 -0.72 3.39 16.10
CA SER A 157 -1.25 2.27 15.31
C SER A 157 -2.77 2.32 15.10
N LYS A 158 -3.49 3.19 15.84
CA LYS A 158 -4.95 3.29 15.74
C LYS A 158 -5.39 4.10 14.53
N THR A 159 -4.70 5.19 14.24
CA THR A 159 -5.03 6.05 13.10
C THR A 159 -4.93 5.32 11.76
N PRO A 160 -3.85 4.56 11.46
CA PRO A 160 -3.79 3.69 10.28
C PRO A 160 -4.94 2.67 10.20
N LEU A 161 -5.28 2.02 11.32
CA LEU A 161 -6.39 1.07 11.38
C LEU A 161 -7.73 1.74 11.02
N LEU A 162 -8.01 2.93 11.55
CA LEU A 162 -9.24 3.65 11.25
C LEU A 162 -9.31 4.06 9.78
N PHE A 163 -8.22 4.51 9.18
CA PHE A 163 -8.17 4.81 7.75
C PHE A 163 -8.38 3.57 6.90
N LEU A 164 -7.78 2.44 7.28
CA LEU A 164 -7.98 1.17 6.57
C LEU A 164 -9.45 0.76 6.61
N ILE A 165 -10.08 0.75 7.78
CA ILE A 165 -11.50 0.38 7.92
C ILE A 165 -12.37 1.31 7.09
N ALA A 166 -12.19 2.63 7.21
CA ALA A 166 -13.00 3.61 6.50
C ALA A 166 -12.82 3.50 4.97
N SER A 167 -11.57 3.35 4.49
CA SER A 167 -11.30 3.20 3.06
C SER A 167 -11.83 1.89 2.49
N SER A 168 -11.69 0.78 3.22
CA SER A 168 -12.21 -0.52 2.78
C SER A 168 -13.72 -0.55 2.70
N LEU A 169 -14.41 -0.03 3.72
CA LEU A 169 -15.88 0.06 3.68
C LEU A 169 -16.36 1.02 2.59
N GLY A 170 -15.66 2.15 2.43
CA GLY A 170 -15.95 3.11 1.36
C GLY A 170 -15.72 2.49 -0.03
N ASN A 171 -14.64 1.73 -0.21
CA ASN A 171 -14.35 1.05 -1.47
C ASN A 171 -15.42 -0.02 -1.80
N ILE A 172 -15.79 -0.88 -0.84
CA ILE A 172 -16.88 -1.86 -1.03
C ILE A 172 -18.17 -1.16 -1.47
N GLY A 173 -18.53 -0.04 -0.82
CA GLY A 173 -19.71 0.73 -1.20
C GLY A 173 -19.63 1.32 -2.61
N LEU A 174 -18.45 1.82 -3.01
CA LEU A 174 -18.19 2.34 -4.35
C LEU A 174 -18.15 1.23 -5.40
N ASP A 175 -17.58 0.05 -5.08
CA ASP A 175 -17.59 -1.12 -5.97
C ASP A 175 -19.02 -1.53 -6.30
N LEU A 176 -19.87 -1.69 -5.28
CA LEU A 176 -21.28 -2.01 -5.49
C LEU A 176 -22.00 -0.92 -6.31
N LEU A 177 -21.73 0.35 -6.07
CA LEU A 177 -22.31 1.46 -6.81
C LEU A 177 -21.86 1.45 -8.29
N PHE A 178 -20.55 1.36 -8.55
CA PHE A 178 -20.01 1.48 -9.90
C PHE A 178 -20.26 0.22 -10.73
N VAL A 179 -20.20 -0.97 -10.08
CA VAL A 179 -20.39 -2.24 -10.77
C VAL A 179 -21.87 -2.55 -10.96
N ILE A 180 -22.68 -2.45 -9.90
CA ILE A 180 -24.09 -2.89 -9.95
C ILE A 180 -25.00 -1.78 -10.51
N VAL A 181 -24.87 -0.54 -10.00
CA VAL A 181 -25.77 0.54 -10.39
C VAL A 181 -25.36 1.16 -11.72
N PHE A 182 -24.07 1.50 -11.89
CA PHE A 182 -23.55 2.12 -13.11
C PHE A 182 -23.10 1.12 -14.17
N GLN A 183 -23.02 -0.17 -13.87
CA GLN A 183 -22.67 -1.25 -14.80
C GLN A 183 -21.32 -1.01 -15.53
N MET A 184 -20.34 -0.43 -14.82
CA MET A 184 -19.06 -0.05 -15.39
C MET A 184 -18.08 -1.23 -15.55
N GLY A 185 -18.44 -2.44 -15.12
CA GLY A 185 -17.57 -3.61 -15.23
C GLY A 185 -16.24 -3.46 -14.50
N VAL A 186 -15.15 -3.89 -15.13
CA VAL A 186 -13.77 -3.81 -14.57
C VAL A 186 -13.36 -2.37 -14.31
N ALA A 187 -13.74 -1.43 -15.18
CA ALA A 187 -13.46 -0.01 -14.97
C ALA A 187 -14.11 0.50 -13.68
N GLY A 188 -15.28 0.00 -13.30
CA GLY A 188 -15.96 0.35 -12.05
C GLY A 188 -15.12 -0.01 -10.82
N VAL A 189 -14.59 -1.24 -10.76
CA VAL A 189 -13.71 -1.70 -9.68
C VAL A 189 -12.44 -0.84 -9.59
N ALA A 190 -11.83 -0.53 -10.74
CA ALA A 190 -10.63 0.30 -10.78
C ALA A 190 -10.89 1.73 -10.26
N TRP A 191 -11.98 2.36 -10.70
CA TRP A 191 -12.36 3.71 -10.26
C TRP A 191 -12.81 3.74 -8.80
N ALA A 192 -13.48 2.71 -8.30
CA ALA A 192 -13.85 2.60 -6.89
C ALA A 192 -12.60 2.58 -6.00
N THR A 193 -11.62 1.76 -6.37
CA THR A 193 -10.32 1.70 -5.69
C THR A 193 -9.59 3.04 -5.75
N PHE A 194 -9.55 3.68 -6.91
CA PHE A 194 -8.94 5.01 -7.09
C PHE A 194 -9.55 6.06 -6.16
N VAL A 195 -10.89 6.15 -6.12
CA VAL A 195 -11.61 7.14 -5.31
C VAL A 195 -11.44 6.86 -3.82
N ALA A 196 -11.61 5.59 -3.39
CA ALA A 196 -11.47 5.20 -1.98
C ALA A 196 -10.05 5.45 -1.48
N GLN A 197 -9.04 5.07 -2.25
CA GLN A 197 -7.63 5.26 -1.93
C GLN A 197 -7.24 6.74 -1.98
N GLY A 198 -7.78 7.49 -2.93
CA GLY A 198 -7.62 8.93 -3.04
C GLY A 198 -8.14 9.65 -1.80
N ALA A 199 -9.37 9.37 -1.40
CA ALA A 199 -9.97 9.92 -0.20
C ALA A 199 -9.17 9.58 1.06
N ALA A 200 -8.75 8.32 1.21
CA ALA A 200 -7.93 7.87 2.34
C ALA A 200 -6.56 8.55 2.37
N GLY A 201 -5.88 8.65 1.22
CA GLY A 201 -4.57 9.31 1.10
C GLY A 201 -4.62 10.78 1.46
N VAL A 202 -5.62 11.51 0.95
CA VAL A 202 -5.85 12.94 1.25
C VAL A 202 -6.19 13.12 2.72
N ALA A 203 -7.09 12.32 3.28
CA ALA A 203 -7.46 12.40 4.70
C ALA A 203 -6.27 12.08 5.61
N ALA A 204 -5.49 11.03 5.31
CA ALA A 204 -4.30 10.66 6.06
C ALA A 204 -3.26 11.78 6.04
N PHE A 205 -3.03 12.41 4.89
CA PHE A 205 -2.13 13.55 4.75
C PHE A 205 -2.53 14.72 5.65
N PHE A 206 -3.80 15.16 5.60
CA PHE A 206 -4.27 16.27 6.43
C PHE A 206 -4.19 15.96 7.93
N VAL A 207 -4.56 14.74 8.34
CA VAL A 207 -4.46 14.33 9.75
C VAL A 207 -3.01 14.28 10.19
N LEU A 208 -2.09 13.78 9.35
CA LEU A 208 -0.66 13.76 9.64
C LEU A 208 -0.12 15.18 9.82
N ILE A 209 -0.38 16.08 8.90
CA ILE A 209 0.09 17.48 9.00
C ILE A 209 -0.42 18.15 10.27
N ARG A 210 -1.72 18.00 10.60
CA ARG A 210 -2.30 18.53 11.83
C ARG A 210 -1.65 17.94 13.08
N ARG A 211 -1.27 16.67 13.05
CA ARG A 211 -0.62 16.01 14.20
C ARG A 211 0.82 16.47 14.36
N VAL A 212 1.58 16.52 13.29
CA VAL A 212 2.99 16.95 13.29
C VAL A 212 3.12 18.44 13.67
N SER A 213 2.16 19.28 13.27
CA SER A 213 2.15 20.70 13.64
C SER A 213 1.99 20.94 15.16
N LYS A 214 1.30 20.03 15.87
CA LYS A 214 1.11 20.11 17.34
C LYS A 214 2.37 19.73 18.13
N ILE A 215 3.34 19.05 17.53
CA ILE A 215 4.60 18.71 18.16
C ILE A 215 5.47 19.99 18.20
N GLN A 216 5.87 20.45 19.38
CA GLN A 216 6.74 21.63 19.50
C GLN A 216 8.15 21.30 19.01
N SER A 217 8.74 22.20 18.23
CA SER A 217 10.14 22.08 17.79
C SER A 217 11.07 22.46 18.95
N ASN A 218 12.17 21.72 19.10
CA ASN A 218 13.13 21.95 20.20
C ASN A 218 14.10 23.09 19.92
N THR A 219 14.14 23.60 18.69
CA THR A 219 15.08 24.62 18.23
C THR A 219 14.31 25.79 17.61
N ALA A 220 14.88 26.99 17.66
CA ALA A 220 14.36 28.18 16.98
C ALA A 220 14.40 28.06 15.44
N GLU A 221 15.14 27.10 14.90
CA GLU A 221 15.21 26.84 13.45
C GLU A 221 13.88 26.23 12.94
N LYS A 222 13.43 26.77 11.82
CA LYS A 222 12.25 26.23 11.12
C LYS A 222 12.61 24.92 10.42
N PRO A 223 11.73 23.88 10.49
CA PRO A 223 11.94 22.65 9.75
C PRO A 223 12.00 22.92 8.25
N LYS A 224 12.95 22.33 7.56
CA LYS A 224 13.13 22.45 6.10
C LYS A 224 12.05 21.65 5.38
N ILE A 225 11.64 22.15 4.21
CA ILE A 225 10.72 21.42 3.33
C ILE A 225 11.40 20.18 2.74
N PHE A 226 12.70 20.30 2.39
CA PHE A 226 13.50 19.24 1.81
C PHE A 226 14.94 19.29 2.34
N SER A 227 15.54 18.13 2.60
CA SER A 227 16.94 17.99 3.01
C SER A 227 17.57 16.76 2.36
N CYS A 228 18.65 16.98 1.60
CA CYS A 228 19.41 15.88 1.01
C CYS A 228 20.01 14.94 2.09
N GLY A 229 20.35 15.47 3.26
CA GLY A 229 20.84 14.67 4.38
C GLY A 229 19.77 13.71 4.92
N ALA A 230 18.53 14.19 5.08
CA ALA A 230 17.39 13.36 5.48
C ALA A 230 17.06 12.34 4.38
N LEU A 231 17.04 12.75 3.11
CA LEU A 231 16.81 11.85 1.98
C LEU A 231 17.86 10.72 1.93
N LYS A 232 19.14 11.03 2.11
CA LYS A 232 20.21 10.03 2.13
C LYS A 232 20.00 9.00 3.26
N GLN A 233 19.59 9.44 4.45
CA GLN A 233 19.32 8.54 5.57
C GLN A 233 18.12 7.64 5.28
N ILE A 234 17.03 8.19 4.73
CA ILE A 234 15.83 7.46 4.34
C ILE A 234 16.16 6.45 3.22
N SER A 235 16.83 6.89 2.15
CA SER A 235 17.16 6.04 1.00
C SER A 235 18.07 4.87 1.37
N ARG A 236 19.00 5.07 2.32
CA ARG A 236 19.89 4.00 2.80
C ARG A 236 19.13 2.81 3.38
N ILE A 237 17.92 3.03 3.92
CA ILE A 237 17.07 1.98 4.49
C ILE A 237 15.99 1.59 3.48
N SER A 238 15.39 2.57 2.79
CA SER A 238 14.31 2.31 1.83
C SER A 238 14.78 1.46 0.64
N VAL A 239 15.96 1.74 0.07
CA VAL A 239 16.43 1.01 -1.12
C VAL A 239 16.59 -0.49 -0.85
N PRO A 240 17.29 -0.95 0.21
CA PRO A 240 17.34 -2.36 0.55
C PRO A 240 15.95 -2.96 0.82
N SER A 241 15.07 -2.23 1.51
CA SER A 241 13.70 -2.70 1.81
C SER A 241 12.85 -2.84 0.54
N ILE A 242 12.96 -1.90 -0.40
CA ILE A 242 12.29 -1.98 -1.70
C ILE A 242 12.79 -3.21 -2.47
N LEU A 243 14.11 -3.39 -2.55
CA LEU A 243 14.70 -4.56 -3.22
C LEU A 243 14.24 -5.86 -2.58
N GLN A 244 14.25 -5.97 -1.25
CA GLN A 244 13.77 -7.13 -0.51
C GLN A 244 12.30 -7.44 -0.85
N SER A 245 11.42 -6.44 -0.77
CA SER A 245 9.99 -6.60 -1.08
C SER A 245 9.76 -6.98 -2.54
N SER A 246 10.53 -6.40 -3.47
CA SER A 246 10.47 -6.72 -4.89
C SER A 246 10.93 -8.15 -5.18
N PHE A 247 12.02 -8.61 -4.56
CA PHE A 247 12.50 -9.99 -4.72
C PHE A 247 11.51 -11.01 -4.15
N VAL A 248 10.89 -10.73 -3.01
CA VAL A 248 9.84 -11.59 -2.45
C VAL A 248 8.65 -11.67 -3.40
N SER A 249 8.21 -10.54 -3.95
CA SER A 249 7.09 -10.51 -4.92
C SER A 249 7.42 -11.30 -6.19
N LEU A 250 8.61 -11.11 -6.75
CA LEU A 250 9.08 -11.87 -7.91
C LEU A 250 9.19 -13.38 -7.59
N GLY A 251 9.74 -13.74 -6.43
CA GLY A 251 9.81 -15.13 -5.98
C GLY A 251 8.44 -15.78 -5.91
N ASN A 252 7.45 -15.10 -5.36
CA ASN A 252 6.08 -15.60 -5.30
C ASN A 252 5.47 -15.80 -6.70
N LEU A 253 5.79 -14.92 -7.68
CA LEU A 253 5.35 -15.09 -9.07
C LEU A 253 5.95 -16.35 -9.72
N PHE A 254 7.25 -16.62 -9.52
CA PHE A 254 7.88 -17.84 -10.01
C PHE A 254 7.27 -19.09 -9.40
N VAL A 255 7.02 -19.09 -8.09
CA VAL A 255 6.37 -20.20 -7.41
C VAL A 255 4.94 -20.39 -7.93
N GLN A 256 4.18 -19.32 -8.12
CA GLN A 256 2.83 -19.39 -8.68
C GLN A 256 2.83 -19.93 -10.11
N SER A 257 3.77 -19.50 -10.94
CA SER A 257 3.92 -20.03 -12.32
C SER A 257 4.20 -21.54 -12.32
N LEU A 258 5.06 -22.00 -11.40
CA LEU A 258 5.34 -23.42 -11.23
C LEU A 258 4.09 -24.18 -10.75
N VAL A 259 3.39 -23.66 -9.76
CA VAL A 259 2.14 -24.27 -9.24
C VAL A 259 1.08 -24.39 -10.34
N ASN A 260 0.96 -23.37 -11.20
CA ASN A 260 0.02 -23.38 -12.31
C ASN A 260 0.27 -24.54 -13.29
N SER A 261 1.52 -25.02 -13.43
CA SER A 261 1.86 -26.16 -14.28
C SER A 261 1.34 -27.52 -13.77
N PHE A 262 0.95 -27.62 -12.50
CA PHE A 262 0.44 -28.86 -11.90
C PHE A 262 -1.09 -29.03 -11.99
N GLY A 263 -1.80 -28.08 -12.59
CA GLY A 263 -3.25 -28.14 -12.83
C GLY A 263 -4.10 -27.52 -11.70
N SER A 264 -5.40 -27.38 -11.99
CA SER A 264 -6.36 -26.61 -11.20
C SER A 264 -6.54 -27.10 -9.76
N SER A 265 -6.48 -28.40 -9.54
CA SER A 265 -6.62 -28.99 -8.19
C SER A 265 -5.47 -28.57 -7.25
N VAL A 266 -4.24 -28.54 -7.78
CA VAL A 266 -3.06 -28.12 -7.02
C VAL A 266 -3.07 -26.61 -6.76
N ILE A 267 -3.53 -25.82 -7.74
CA ILE A 267 -3.70 -24.37 -7.61
C ILE A 267 -4.64 -24.03 -6.44
N GLY A 268 -5.79 -24.71 -6.37
CA GLY A 268 -6.76 -24.50 -5.27
C GLY A 268 -6.20 -24.84 -3.90
N GLY A 269 -5.49 -25.96 -3.77
CA GLY A 269 -4.81 -26.37 -2.55
C GLY A 269 -3.71 -25.39 -2.13
N TYR A 270 -2.88 -24.95 -3.07
CA TYR A 270 -1.83 -23.97 -2.84
C TYR A 270 -2.38 -22.60 -2.43
N ALA A 271 -3.42 -22.11 -3.09
CA ALA A 271 -4.08 -20.85 -2.73
C ALA A 271 -4.62 -20.88 -1.29
N SER A 272 -5.21 -22.01 -0.87
CA SER A 272 -5.69 -22.21 0.49
C SER A 272 -4.53 -22.24 1.50
N ALA A 273 -3.45 -22.94 1.17
CA ALA A 273 -2.24 -23.01 2.01
C ALA A 273 -1.58 -21.63 2.18
N ILE A 274 -1.48 -20.83 1.09
CA ILE A 274 -0.95 -19.45 1.17
C ILE A 274 -1.82 -18.59 2.08
N LYS A 275 -3.16 -18.66 1.98
CA LYS A 275 -4.05 -17.87 2.85
C LYS A 275 -3.81 -18.19 4.32
N LEU A 276 -3.70 -19.46 4.67
CA LEU A 276 -3.39 -19.90 6.04
C LEU A 276 -2.00 -19.44 6.49
N ASN A 277 -0.98 -19.60 5.63
CA ASN A 277 0.38 -19.16 5.93
C ASN A 277 0.46 -17.65 6.10
N THR A 278 -0.23 -16.87 5.25
CA THR A 278 -0.28 -15.41 5.36
C THR A 278 -0.94 -14.99 6.68
N PHE A 279 -2.02 -15.65 7.08
CA PHE A 279 -2.66 -15.39 8.36
C PHE A 279 -1.71 -15.69 9.54
N ALA A 280 -1.00 -16.81 9.51
CA ALA A 280 -0.03 -17.17 10.55
C ALA A 280 1.17 -16.23 10.58
N THR A 281 1.81 -15.96 9.43
CA THR A 281 2.99 -15.08 9.34
C THR A 281 2.68 -13.63 9.69
N THR A 282 1.47 -13.17 9.43
CA THR A 282 1.03 -11.84 9.84
C THR A 282 1.06 -11.67 11.36
N CYS A 283 0.69 -12.69 12.12
CA CYS A 283 0.76 -12.64 13.57
C CYS A 283 2.19 -12.47 14.11
N PHE A 284 3.20 -12.89 13.34
CA PHE A 284 4.62 -12.77 13.73
C PHE A 284 5.29 -11.49 13.21
N SER A 285 4.78 -10.89 12.14
CA SER A 285 5.36 -9.69 11.52
C SER A 285 4.82 -8.37 12.08
N THR A 286 3.83 -8.44 12.97
CA THR A 286 3.21 -7.30 13.65
C THR A 286 3.78 -7.13 15.06
#